data_e0d1f6b5473e26dead9aa6497ca07bc6
#
_entry.id   e0d1f6b5473e26dead9aa6497ca07bc6
#
_cell.length_a   1.000
_cell.length_b   1.000
_cell.length_c   1.000
_cell.angle_alpha   90.00
_cell.angle_beta   90.00
_cell.angle_gamma   90.00
#
_symmetry.space_group_name_H-M   'P 1'
#
loop_
_entity.id
_entity.type
_entity.pdbx_description
1 polymer ?
#
loop_
_entity_poly.entity_id
_entity_poly.type
_entity_poly.pdbx_seq_one_letter_code
_entity_poly.pdbx_strand_id
1 'polypeptide(L)'
;MEELLVSDGTDHATLIKKEVGQNKKQIDTWILNIDIREVSKERSQRMLEAAAQTVSIAGGGNIEYWIENADDESDSIPISAGYLPFRDLKILSRSLPAVPSKVTTRGFVASDVQDIIRINNSAFDWHPEQSGMTEERLQDTQSEAWHLDEGFRILEENKTIKGFCWIKIHGKFCSCCSSSSKKLKGEIFVIAVDPSFQGTGVGRQLALSGLEWLSTQKIRETFLYVESDNFAALKIYESIGFKHSSTNRCFHRVIRKDDSQS
;
A
#
# COMPACT_ATOMS: atom_id res chain seq x y z
N MET A 1 -6.98 -7.34 17.57
CA MET A 1 -6.98 -5.95 17.03
C MET A 1 -7.89 -5.12 17.93
N GLU A 2 -7.37 -4.07 18.56
CA GLU A 2 -8.17 -3.19 19.42
C GLU A 2 -8.91 -2.16 18.56
N GLU A 3 -10.19 -1.96 18.83
CA GLU A 3 -11.07 -1.10 18.03
C GLU A 3 -11.85 -0.16 18.95
N LEU A 4 -11.95 1.12 18.58
CA LEU A 4 -12.77 2.11 19.26
C LEU A 4 -13.84 2.65 18.30
N LEU A 5 -15.07 2.74 18.80
CA LEU A 5 -16.16 3.35 18.07
C LEU A 5 -16.14 4.87 18.32
N VAL A 6 -16.18 5.65 17.25
CA VAL A 6 -16.27 7.10 17.26
C VAL A 6 -17.69 7.51 16.90
N SER A 7 -18.28 8.45 17.63
CA SER A 7 -19.59 9.02 17.28
C SER A 7 -19.59 10.53 17.55
N ASP A 8 -20.14 11.31 16.61
CA ASP A 8 -20.42 12.74 16.80
C ASP A 8 -21.89 12.99 17.28
N GLY A 9 -22.58 11.90 17.63
CA GLY A 9 -24.01 11.93 18.00
C GLY A 9 -24.96 11.68 16.82
N THR A 10 -24.49 11.74 15.59
CA THR A 10 -25.29 11.50 14.37
C THR A 10 -24.66 10.44 13.47
N ASP A 11 -23.32 10.36 13.47
CA ASP A 11 -22.54 9.48 12.63
C ASP A 11 -21.61 8.61 13.45
N HIS A 12 -21.14 7.54 12.81
CA HIS A 12 -20.19 6.60 13.40
C HIS A 12 -19.00 6.40 12.47
N ALA A 13 -17.82 6.31 13.08
CA ALA A 13 -16.57 5.90 12.44
C ALA A 13 -15.83 4.92 13.34
N THR A 14 -14.80 4.30 12.85
CA THR A 14 -14.01 3.32 13.57
C THR A 14 -12.54 3.73 13.64
N LEU A 15 -11.96 3.64 14.82
CA LEU A 15 -10.53 3.73 15.05
C LEU A 15 -9.99 2.32 15.29
N ILE A 16 -9.04 1.91 14.47
CA ILE A 16 -8.39 0.59 14.60
C ILE A 16 -6.95 0.82 15.06
N LYS A 17 -6.58 0.18 16.17
CA LYS A 17 -5.19 0.25 16.69
C LYS A 17 -4.25 -0.47 15.74
N LYS A 18 -3.23 0.25 15.28
CA LYS A 18 -2.17 -0.29 14.43
C LYS A 18 -1.27 -1.21 15.25
N GLU A 19 -1.11 -2.45 14.79
CA GLU A 19 -0.16 -3.36 15.40
C GLU A 19 1.26 -2.91 15.06
N VAL A 20 2.08 -2.75 16.09
CA VAL A 20 3.48 -2.33 15.95
C VAL A 20 4.37 -3.53 16.21
N GLY A 21 5.35 -3.75 15.34
CA GLY A 21 6.38 -4.78 15.52
C GLY A 21 7.14 -4.58 16.85
N GLN A 22 7.52 -5.67 17.51
CA GLN A 22 7.93 -5.82 18.93
C GLN A 22 9.10 -4.97 19.43
N ASN A 23 9.66 -4.01 18.70
CA ASN A 23 10.98 -3.45 19.04
C ASN A 23 11.08 -1.92 19.23
N LYS A 24 9.99 -1.18 19.39
CA LYS A 24 10.09 0.27 19.70
C LYS A 24 9.09 0.67 20.78
N LYS A 25 9.53 1.52 21.74
CA LYS A 25 8.65 2.36 22.55
C LYS A 25 7.90 3.30 21.58
N GLN A 26 6.81 2.85 21.04
CA GLN A 26 6.03 3.59 20.06
C GLN A 26 4.75 4.07 20.74
N ILE A 27 4.38 5.31 20.44
CA ILE A 27 3.08 5.87 20.82
C ILE A 27 2.01 5.04 20.12
N ASP A 28 0.96 4.66 20.84
CA ASP A 28 -0.20 3.98 20.26
C ASP A 28 -0.69 4.76 19.04
N THR A 29 -0.86 4.07 17.93
CA THR A 29 -1.31 4.69 16.67
C THR A 29 -2.64 4.07 16.26
N TRP A 30 -3.61 4.92 15.99
CA TRP A 30 -4.95 4.58 15.61
C TRP A 30 -5.21 4.98 14.16
N ILE A 31 -5.72 4.07 13.34
CA ILE A 31 -6.15 4.36 11.97
C ILE A 31 -7.64 4.70 12.00
N LEU A 32 -7.98 5.92 11.59
CA LEU A 32 -9.36 6.36 11.48
C LEU A 32 -9.94 5.98 10.12
N ASN A 33 -10.99 5.18 10.14
CA ASN A 33 -11.74 4.78 8.96
C ASN A 33 -13.03 5.60 8.84
N ILE A 34 -13.01 6.58 7.95
CA ILE A 34 -14.16 7.39 7.56
C ILE A 34 -13.97 7.87 6.11
N ASP A 35 -15.03 7.88 5.31
CA ASP A 35 -15.00 8.54 3.99
C ASP A 35 -15.64 9.93 4.08
N ILE A 36 -14.80 10.96 4.17
CA ILE A 36 -15.25 12.36 4.29
C ILE A 36 -15.87 12.92 3.01
N ARG A 37 -15.69 12.27 1.87
CA ARG A 37 -16.24 12.74 0.59
C ARG A 37 -17.72 12.47 0.44
N GLU A 38 -18.26 11.55 1.25
CA GLU A 38 -19.68 11.20 1.27
C GLU A 38 -20.48 12.08 2.23
N VAL A 39 -19.84 12.97 2.99
CA VAL A 39 -20.45 13.82 4.02
C VAL A 39 -20.07 15.30 3.86
N SER A 40 -20.84 16.20 4.47
CA SER A 40 -20.50 17.63 4.40
C SER A 40 -19.20 17.94 5.15
N LYS A 41 -18.53 19.02 4.75
CA LYS A 41 -17.28 19.48 5.37
C LYS A 41 -17.40 19.63 6.89
N GLU A 42 -18.47 20.24 7.36
CA GLU A 42 -18.73 20.49 8.78
C GLU A 42 -18.92 19.15 9.54
N ARG A 43 -19.58 18.20 8.89
CA ARG A 43 -19.80 16.87 9.45
C ARG A 43 -18.51 16.08 9.54
N SER A 44 -17.68 16.14 8.51
CA SER A 44 -16.35 15.52 8.50
C SER A 44 -15.46 16.09 9.60
N GLN A 45 -15.48 17.42 9.77
CA GLN A 45 -14.69 18.09 10.80
C GLN A 45 -15.14 17.65 12.21
N ARG A 46 -16.45 17.61 12.50
CA ARG A 46 -16.95 17.11 13.78
C ARG A 46 -16.50 15.67 14.06
N MET A 47 -16.52 14.81 13.05
CA MET A 47 -16.11 13.41 13.21
C MET A 47 -14.60 13.30 13.50
N LEU A 48 -13.76 14.10 12.85
CA LEU A 48 -12.32 14.16 13.13
C LEU A 48 -12.03 14.68 14.56
N GLU A 49 -12.81 15.62 15.05
CA GLU A 49 -12.74 16.12 16.43
C GLU A 49 -13.20 15.06 17.45
N ALA A 50 -14.31 14.36 17.15
CA ALA A 50 -14.81 13.26 17.99
C ALA A 50 -13.80 12.10 18.07
N ALA A 51 -13.11 11.79 16.98
CA ALA A 51 -12.01 10.81 16.96
C ALA A 51 -10.87 11.23 17.91
N ALA A 52 -10.49 12.51 17.88
CA ALA A 52 -9.47 13.03 18.78
C ALA A 52 -9.86 12.93 20.26
N GLN A 53 -11.12 13.24 20.59
CA GLN A 53 -11.65 13.09 21.95
C GLN A 53 -11.68 11.62 22.38
N THR A 54 -12.13 10.71 21.52
CA THR A 54 -12.16 9.27 21.81
C THR A 54 -10.77 8.73 22.15
N VAL A 55 -9.75 9.10 21.36
CA VAL A 55 -8.37 8.70 21.63
C VAL A 55 -7.81 9.35 22.90
N SER A 56 -8.15 10.59 23.19
CA SER A 56 -7.77 11.27 24.44
C SER A 56 -8.27 10.51 25.67
N ILE A 57 -9.55 10.11 25.68
CA ILE A 57 -10.18 9.31 26.75
C ILE A 57 -9.52 7.92 26.86
N ALA A 58 -9.15 7.31 25.73
CA ALA A 58 -8.50 5.99 25.68
C ALA A 58 -7.02 6.01 26.14
N GLY A 59 -6.47 7.16 26.51
CA GLY A 59 -5.10 7.28 27.02
C GLY A 59 -4.14 8.06 26.15
N GLY A 60 -4.63 8.64 25.07
CA GLY A 60 -3.85 9.37 24.07
C GLY A 60 -3.27 8.47 22.98
N GLY A 61 -2.48 9.06 22.10
CA GLY A 61 -1.88 8.34 20.98
C GLY A 61 -1.74 9.21 19.74
N ASN A 62 -1.41 8.60 18.62
CA ASN A 62 -1.39 9.22 17.31
C ASN A 62 -2.59 8.72 16.49
N ILE A 63 -3.28 9.61 15.80
CA ILE A 63 -4.32 9.24 14.84
C ILE A 63 -3.76 9.41 13.44
N GLU A 64 -3.83 8.36 12.62
CA GLU A 64 -3.57 8.40 11.18
C GLU A 64 -4.90 8.36 10.42
N TYR A 65 -5.04 9.25 9.45
CA TYR A 65 -6.21 9.37 8.62
C TYR A 65 -5.82 9.51 7.16
N TRP A 66 -6.33 8.62 6.29
CA TRP A 66 -6.00 8.59 4.88
C TRP A 66 -7.11 9.18 4.02
N ILE A 67 -6.72 10.05 3.10
CA ILE A 67 -7.58 10.57 2.02
C ILE A 67 -7.10 9.96 0.71
N GLU A 68 -7.98 9.22 0.05
CA GLU A 68 -7.73 8.73 -1.30
C GLU A 68 -7.96 9.84 -2.32
N ASN A 69 -7.10 9.90 -3.36
CA ASN A 69 -7.15 10.93 -4.40
C ASN A 69 -7.21 12.35 -3.81
N ALA A 70 -6.31 12.64 -2.88
CA ALA A 70 -6.24 13.91 -2.15
C ALA A 70 -6.04 15.09 -3.10
N ASP A 71 -6.72 16.19 -2.78
CA ASP A 71 -6.64 17.49 -3.43
C ASP A 71 -6.76 18.61 -2.39
N ASP A 72 -6.60 19.87 -2.83
CA ASP A 72 -6.61 21.02 -1.93
C ASP A 72 -7.93 21.15 -1.13
N GLU A 73 -9.06 20.76 -1.71
CA GLU A 73 -10.37 20.82 -1.06
C GLU A 73 -10.47 19.77 0.05
N SER A 74 -10.19 18.52 -0.26
CA SER A 74 -10.20 17.39 0.71
C SER A 74 -9.18 17.58 1.81
N ASP A 75 -7.99 18.09 1.49
CA ASP A 75 -6.90 18.36 2.45
C ASP A 75 -7.29 19.46 3.47
N SER A 76 -8.10 20.43 3.05
CA SER A 76 -8.52 21.53 3.93
C SER A 76 -9.32 21.06 5.17
N ILE A 77 -9.97 19.90 5.09
CA ILE A 77 -10.83 19.36 6.15
C ILE A 77 -9.99 18.88 7.33
N PRO A 78 -9.07 17.91 7.20
CA PRO A 78 -8.24 17.47 8.32
C PRO A 78 -7.32 18.59 8.83
N ILE A 79 -6.81 19.47 7.96
CA ILE A 79 -6.00 20.62 8.38
C ILE A 79 -6.79 21.51 9.34
N SER A 80 -8.05 21.82 9.01
CA SER A 80 -8.91 22.64 9.89
C SER A 80 -9.24 21.98 11.23
N ALA A 81 -9.17 20.63 11.29
CA ALA A 81 -9.33 19.85 12.52
C ALA A 81 -7.99 19.59 13.26
N GLY A 82 -6.90 20.27 12.87
CA GLY A 82 -5.60 20.20 13.53
C GLY A 82 -4.78 18.96 13.20
N TYR A 83 -5.10 18.26 12.11
CA TYR A 83 -4.26 17.20 11.57
C TYR A 83 -3.21 17.79 10.61
N LEU A 84 -2.04 17.20 10.55
CA LEU A 84 -0.94 17.61 9.70
C LEU A 84 -0.67 16.57 8.61
N PRO A 85 -0.34 16.98 7.37
CA PRO A 85 0.12 16.05 6.34
C PRO A 85 1.35 15.29 6.84
N PHE A 86 1.38 13.97 6.61
CA PHE A 86 2.43 13.10 7.15
C PHE A 86 3.11 12.25 6.07
N ARG A 87 2.34 11.61 5.18
CA ARG A 87 2.85 10.76 4.11
C ARG A 87 2.00 10.93 2.86
N ASP A 88 2.64 10.88 1.70
CA ASP A 88 1.99 10.85 0.40
C ASP A 88 2.31 9.53 -0.31
N LEU A 89 1.29 8.75 -0.61
CA LEU A 89 1.38 7.55 -1.41
C LEU A 89 0.89 7.87 -2.83
N LYS A 90 1.83 8.01 -3.77
CA LYS A 90 1.53 8.30 -5.17
C LYS A 90 0.98 7.07 -5.88
N ILE A 91 -0.06 7.27 -6.65
CA ILE A 91 -0.58 6.27 -7.59
C ILE A 91 -0.02 6.62 -8.96
N LEU A 92 0.78 5.71 -9.51
CA LEU A 92 1.29 5.83 -10.86
C LEU A 92 0.58 4.84 -11.76
N SER A 93 0.27 5.22 -13.00
CA SER A 93 -0.43 4.37 -13.96
C SER A 93 0.22 4.41 -15.33
N ARG A 94 0.00 3.37 -16.11
CA ARG A 94 0.39 3.31 -17.53
C ARG A 94 -0.48 2.33 -18.32
N SER A 95 -0.50 2.50 -19.63
CA SER A 95 -1.06 1.51 -20.56
C SER A 95 -0.05 0.41 -20.87
N LEU A 96 -0.55 -0.77 -21.24
CA LEU A 96 0.20 -1.90 -21.74
C LEU A 96 -0.01 -2.08 -23.24
N PRO A 97 0.96 -2.66 -23.99
CA PRO A 97 2.17 -3.31 -23.50
C PRO A 97 3.30 -2.32 -23.14
N ALA A 98 4.28 -2.80 -22.39
CA ALA A 98 5.55 -2.15 -22.14
C ALA A 98 6.63 -2.67 -23.11
N VAL A 99 7.82 -2.06 -23.07
CA VAL A 99 9.00 -2.67 -23.68
C VAL A 99 9.32 -3.99 -22.98
N PRO A 100 9.75 -5.03 -23.73
CA PRO A 100 10.05 -6.34 -23.13
C PRO A 100 11.15 -6.27 -22.08
N SER A 101 11.06 -7.15 -21.08
CA SER A 101 12.14 -7.40 -20.14
C SER A 101 13.34 -8.04 -20.86
N LYS A 102 14.54 -7.76 -20.39
CA LYS A 102 15.79 -8.40 -20.87
C LYS A 102 16.18 -9.63 -20.04
N VAL A 103 15.41 -9.92 -18.98
CA VAL A 103 15.68 -11.05 -18.08
C VAL A 103 14.52 -12.02 -18.13
N THR A 104 14.82 -13.30 -17.93
CA THR A 104 13.79 -14.34 -17.76
C THR A 104 13.45 -14.46 -16.29
N THR A 105 12.16 -14.44 -16.00
CA THR A 105 11.64 -14.69 -14.66
C THR A 105 10.74 -15.92 -14.66
N ARG A 106 10.61 -16.55 -13.51
CA ARG A 106 9.68 -17.67 -13.28
C ARG A 106 8.61 -17.34 -12.26
N GLY A 107 7.59 -18.17 -12.18
CA GLY A 107 6.60 -18.14 -11.10
C GLY A 107 7.18 -18.58 -9.76
N PHE A 108 6.41 -18.38 -8.71
CA PHE A 108 6.72 -18.80 -7.35
C PHE A 108 6.62 -20.32 -7.20
N VAL A 109 7.49 -20.88 -6.37
CA VAL A 109 7.40 -22.24 -5.87
C VAL A 109 7.63 -22.29 -4.36
N ALA A 110 7.09 -23.30 -3.67
CA ALA A 110 7.13 -23.35 -2.19
C ALA A 110 8.55 -23.29 -1.58
N SER A 111 9.58 -23.71 -2.31
CA SER A 111 10.96 -23.60 -1.84
C SER A 111 11.50 -22.16 -1.80
N ASP A 112 10.79 -21.19 -2.38
CA ASP A 112 11.23 -19.78 -2.43
C ASP A 112 10.89 -18.99 -1.16
N VAL A 113 10.03 -19.51 -0.30
CA VAL A 113 9.46 -18.83 0.87
C VAL A 113 10.53 -18.10 1.69
N GLN A 114 11.59 -18.78 2.07
CA GLN A 114 12.62 -18.23 2.95
C GLN A 114 13.43 -17.10 2.26
N ASP A 115 13.73 -17.26 0.98
CA ASP A 115 14.42 -16.22 0.20
C ASP A 115 13.53 -15.00 -0.02
N ILE A 116 12.25 -15.20 -0.32
CA ILE A 116 11.26 -14.11 -0.47
C ILE A 116 11.15 -13.30 0.82
N ILE A 117 10.99 -13.96 1.96
CA ILE A 117 10.91 -13.30 3.28
C ILE A 117 12.19 -12.51 3.56
N ARG A 118 13.36 -13.13 3.37
CA ARG A 118 14.66 -12.48 3.56
C ARG A 118 14.83 -11.25 2.68
N ILE A 119 14.53 -11.37 1.39
CA ILE A 119 14.68 -10.27 0.42
C ILE A 119 13.69 -9.15 0.74
N ASN A 120 12.41 -9.49 1.02
CA ASN A 120 11.41 -8.50 1.40
C ASN A 120 11.86 -7.70 2.62
N ASN A 121 12.22 -8.38 3.71
CA ASN A 121 12.57 -7.72 4.96
C ASN A 121 13.85 -6.89 4.85
N SER A 122 14.80 -7.31 4.00
CA SER A 122 16.01 -6.53 3.74
C SER A 122 15.76 -5.32 2.82
N ALA A 123 14.84 -5.43 1.87
CA ALA A 123 14.52 -4.35 0.94
C ALA A 123 13.63 -3.27 1.57
N PHE A 124 12.81 -3.67 2.57
CA PHE A 124 11.83 -2.82 3.23
C PHE A 124 12.08 -2.64 4.73
N ASP A 125 13.32 -2.76 5.19
CA ASP A 125 13.68 -2.58 6.62
C ASP A 125 13.29 -1.20 7.18
N TRP A 126 13.24 -0.19 6.32
CA TRP A 126 12.84 1.18 6.61
C TRP A 126 11.32 1.40 6.56
N HIS A 127 10.54 0.49 5.92
CA HIS A 127 9.12 0.73 5.65
C HIS A 127 8.25 0.25 6.81
N PRO A 128 7.36 1.08 7.38
CA PRO A 128 6.60 0.75 8.59
C PRO A 128 5.62 -0.41 8.41
N GLU A 129 5.14 -0.66 7.19
CA GLU A 129 4.08 -1.64 6.91
C GLU A 129 4.55 -2.85 6.09
N GLN A 130 5.62 -2.70 5.30
CA GLN A 130 6.14 -3.77 4.45
C GLN A 130 7.28 -4.55 5.08
N SER A 131 7.92 -4.01 6.12
CA SER A 131 8.92 -4.74 6.91
C SER A 131 8.27 -5.84 7.77
N GLY A 132 9.07 -6.80 8.21
CA GLY A 132 8.62 -7.85 9.14
C GLY A 132 7.67 -8.87 8.51
N MET A 133 7.86 -9.20 7.22
CA MET A 133 7.16 -10.30 6.58
C MET A 133 7.52 -11.62 7.27
N THR A 134 6.51 -12.39 7.65
CA THR A 134 6.63 -13.75 8.19
C THR A 134 6.08 -14.77 7.19
N GLU A 135 6.32 -16.04 7.41
CA GLU A 135 5.77 -17.10 6.58
C GLU A 135 4.24 -17.12 6.64
N GLU A 136 3.66 -16.94 7.82
CA GLU A 136 2.22 -16.86 8.02
C GLU A 136 1.62 -15.70 7.21
N ARG A 137 2.20 -14.49 7.32
CA ARG A 137 1.74 -13.31 6.57
C ARG A 137 1.87 -13.47 5.05
N LEU A 138 2.92 -14.15 4.58
CA LEU A 138 3.07 -14.48 3.18
C LEU A 138 1.98 -15.46 2.72
N GLN A 139 1.74 -16.53 3.48
CA GLN A 139 0.70 -17.52 3.22
C GLN A 139 -0.71 -16.90 3.23
N ASP A 140 -1.01 -16.04 4.20
CA ASP A 140 -2.28 -15.30 4.26
C ASP A 140 -2.50 -14.49 2.99
N THR A 141 -1.47 -13.75 2.55
CA THR A 141 -1.56 -12.95 1.32
C THR A 141 -1.69 -13.84 0.08
N GLN A 142 -1.04 -15.01 0.05
CA GLN A 142 -1.18 -15.99 -1.04
C GLN A 142 -2.53 -16.70 -1.03
N SER A 143 -3.24 -16.75 0.09
CA SER A 143 -4.60 -17.32 0.18
C SER A 143 -5.67 -16.41 -0.43
N GLU A 144 -5.34 -15.15 -0.69
CA GLU A 144 -6.26 -14.18 -1.28
C GLU A 144 -6.66 -14.58 -2.72
N ALA A 145 -7.93 -14.38 -3.06
CA ALA A 145 -8.50 -14.82 -4.34
C ALA A 145 -7.85 -14.20 -5.59
N TRP A 146 -7.06 -13.14 -5.44
CA TRP A 146 -6.33 -12.49 -6.52
C TRP A 146 -4.93 -13.07 -6.76
N HIS A 147 -4.41 -13.86 -5.82
CA HIS A 147 -3.05 -14.43 -5.92
C HIS A 147 -2.96 -15.46 -7.03
N LEU A 148 -1.87 -15.39 -7.77
CA LEU A 148 -1.48 -16.36 -8.79
C LEU A 148 0.03 -16.57 -8.68
N ASP A 149 0.48 -17.82 -8.52
CA ASP A 149 1.91 -18.17 -8.43
C ASP A 149 2.70 -17.64 -9.64
N GLU A 150 2.12 -17.72 -10.82
CA GLU A 150 2.69 -17.19 -12.06
C GLU A 150 2.77 -15.64 -12.08
N GLY A 151 1.94 -14.95 -11.32
CA GLY A 151 1.99 -13.50 -11.12
C GLY A 151 3.09 -13.05 -10.17
N PHE A 152 3.69 -13.99 -9.47
CA PHE A 152 4.86 -13.75 -8.63
C PHE A 152 6.12 -13.98 -9.45
N ARG A 153 6.65 -12.92 -10.08
CA ARG A 153 7.78 -12.99 -11.03
C ARG A 153 9.11 -12.95 -10.32
N ILE A 154 9.82 -14.08 -10.27
CA ILE A 154 11.10 -14.26 -9.56
C ILE A 154 12.24 -14.23 -10.56
N LEU A 155 13.24 -13.37 -10.31
CA LEU A 155 14.52 -13.37 -11.03
C LEU A 155 15.52 -14.22 -10.26
N GLU A 156 15.84 -15.38 -10.82
CA GLU A 156 16.84 -16.29 -10.30
C GLU A 156 17.98 -16.46 -11.31
N GLU A 157 19.22 -16.33 -10.88
CA GLU A 157 20.41 -16.63 -11.65
C GLU A 157 21.40 -17.42 -10.80
N ASN A 158 21.95 -18.50 -11.35
CA ASN A 158 22.90 -19.38 -10.67
C ASN A 158 22.40 -19.86 -9.29
N LYS A 159 21.12 -20.25 -9.20
CA LYS A 159 20.45 -20.68 -7.98
C LYS A 159 20.36 -19.61 -6.88
N THR A 160 20.51 -18.35 -7.26
CA THR A 160 20.39 -17.19 -6.36
C THR A 160 19.22 -16.33 -6.79
N ILE A 161 18.25 -16.12 -5.91
CA ILE A 161 17.15 -15.21 -6.16
C ILE A 161 17.65 -13.78 -5.92
N LYS A 162 17.63 -12.95 -6.98
CA LYS A 162 18.07 -11.56 -6.95
C LYS A 162 16.98 -10.59 -6.55
N GLY A 163 15.73 -11.01 -6.69
CA GLY A 163 14.55 -10.22 -6.37
C GLY A 163 13.30 -10.77 -7.01
N PHE A 164 12.20 -10.11 -6.74
CA PHE A 164 10.88 -10.50 -7.25
C PHE A 164 10.00 -9.29 -7.55
N CYS A 165 8.98 -9.52 -8.38
CA CYS A 165 7.88 -8.60 -8.63
C CYS A 165 6.56 -9.36 -8.46
N TRP A 166 5.78 -9.02 -7.46
CA TRP A 166 4.49 -9.64 -7.17
C TRP A 166 3.38 -8.81 -7.79
N ILE A 167 2.58 -9.43 -8.63
CA ILE A 167 1.52 -8.78 -9.41
C ILE A 167 0.16 -9.18 -8.85
N LYS A 168 -0.74 -8.20 -8.79
CA LYS A 168 -2.15 -8.38 -8.43
C LYS A 168 -3.05 -7.97 -9.61
N ILE A 169 -4.07 -8.77 -9.88
CA ILE A 169 -5.08 -8.45 -10.90
C ILE A 169 -6.38 -8.10 -10.19
N HIS A 170 -6.86 -6.89 -10.45
CA HIS A 170 -8.13 -6.38 -9.94
C HIS A 170 -9.27 -6.64 -10.90
N GLY A 171 -10.43 -7.00 -10.37
CA GLY A 171 -11.63 -7.32 -11.11
C GLY A 171 -11.91 -8.83 -11.16
N LYS A 172 -13.06 -9.21 -11.69
CA LYS A 172 -13.45 -10.62 -11.81
C LYS A 172 -13.33 -11.05 -13.26
N PHE A 173 -12.62 -12.14 -13.51
CA PHE A 173 -12.71 -12.86 -14.77
C PHE A 173 -14.11 -13.47 -14.86
N CYS A 174 -14.90 -13.05 -15.85
CA CYS A 174 -16.16 -13.72 -16.17
C CYS A 174 -15.90 -14.79 -17.23
N SER A 175 -16.04 -16.05 -16.87
CA SER A 175 -15.90 -17.17 -17.82
C SER A 175 -17.10 -17.31 -18.75
N CYS A 176 -18.21 -16.63 -18.48
CA CYS A 176 -19.49 -16.85 -19.17
C CYS A 176 -19.88 -15.77 -20.18
N CYS A 177 -19.18 -14.63 -20.26
CA CYS A 177 -19.52 -13.58 -21.20
C CYS A 177 -18.30 -12.85 -21.75
N SER A 178 -18.30 -12.65 -23.07
CA SER A 178 -17.26 -11.92 -23.80
C SER A 178 -17.25 -10.40 -23.53
N SER A 179 -18.16 -9.90 -22.71
CA SER A 179 -18.33 -8.50 -22.37
C SER A 179 -18.30 -8.34 -20.84
N SER A 180 -17.09 -8.29 -20.25
CA SER A 180 -16.96 -7.84 -18.87
C SER A 180 -17.10 -6.31 -18.82
N SER A 181 -18.13 -5.82 -18.19
CA SER A 181 -18.36 -4.40 -17.95
C SER A 181 -17.39 -3.77 -16.95
N LYS A 182 -16.49 -4.54 -16.31
CA LYS A 182 -15.38 -4.04 -15.48
C LYS A 182 -14.07 -4.38 -16.16
N LYS A 183 -13.37 -3.36 -16.65
CA LYS A 183 -11.99 -3.51 -17.16
C LYS A 183 -11.09 -4.05 -16.06
N LEU A 184 -10.45 -5.19 -16.33
CA LEU A 184 -9.40 -5.71 -15.45
C LEU A 184 -8.22 -4.74 -15.43
N LYS A 185 -7.64 -4.51 -14.25
CA LYS A 185 -6.43 -3.72 -14.07
C LYS A 185 -5.36 -4.54 -13.38
N GLY A 186 -4.13 -4.39 -13.83
CA GLY A 186 -2.97 -4.96 -13.16
C GLY A 186 -2.42 -3.99 -12.12
N GLU A 187 -1.90 -4.52 -11.04
CA GLU A 187 -1.14 -3.77 -10.05
C GLU A 187 0.24 -4.41 -9.88
N ILE A 188 1.29 -3.61 -9.94
CA ILE A 188 2.57 -4.01 -9.36
C ILE A 188 2.41 -3.87 -7.85
N PHE A 189 2.13 -4.99 -7.17
CA PHE A 189 1.80 -5.00 -5.74
C PHE A 189 3.04 -4.85 -4.86
N VAL A 190 4.10 -5.63 -5.14
CA VAL A 190 5.40 -5.53 -4.45
C VAL A 190 6.52 -5.75 -5.44
N ILE A 191 7.58 -4.94 -5.37
CA ILE A 191 8.87 -5.24 -5.98
C ILE A 191 9.94 -5.17 -4.90
N ALA A 192 10.68 -6.24 -4.72
CA ALA A 192 11.81 -6.29 -3.83
C ALA A 192 13.07 -6.80 -4.56
N VAL A 193 14.18 -6.14 -4.33
CA VAL A 193 15.50 -6.50 -4.86
C VAL A 193 16.43 -6.74 -3.68
N ASP A 194 17.10 -7.86 -3.66
CA ASP A 194 18.14 -8.15 -2.67
C ASP A 194 19.16 -7.01 -2.66
N PRO A 195 19.51 -6.46 -1.49
CA PRO A 195 20.44 -5.31 -1.38
C PRO A 195 21.74 -5.48 -2.16
N SER A 196 22.25 -6.71 -2.28
CA SER A 196 23.47 -7.04 -3.04
C SER A 196 23.34 -6.77 -4.54
N PHE A 197 22.12 -6.67 -5.07
CA PHE A 197 21.84 -6.44 -6.50
C PHE A 197 21.14 -5.12 -6.78
N GLN A 198 20.94 -4.27 -5.77
CA GLN A 198 20.41 -2.93 -5.97
C GLN A 198 21.39 -2.07 -6.78
N GLY A 199 20.87 -1.07 -7.50
CA GLY A 199 21.69 -0.20 -8.35
C GLY A 199 22.17 -0.84 -9.68
N THR A 200 21.97 -2.14 -9.90
CA THR A 200 22.42 -2.87 -11.10
C THR A 200 21.36 -2.94 -12.23
N GLY A 201 20.19 -2.31 -12.01
CA GLY A 201 19.08 -2.34 -12.97
C GLY A 201 18.10 -3.51 -12.80
N VAL A 202 18.33 -4.41 -11.84
CA VAL A 202 17.45 -5.56 -11.54
C VAL A 202 16.02 -5.13 -11.28
N GLY A 203 15.78 -4.11 -10.44
CA GLY A 203 14.43 -3.63 -10.14
C GLY A 203 13.65 -3.18 -11.38
N ARG A 204 14.34 -2.48 -12.31
CA ARG A 204 13.73 -2.08 -13.60
C ARG A 204 13.35 -3.30 -14.45
N GLN A 205 14.19 -4.33 -14.50
CA GLN A 205 13.92 -5.54 -15.29
C GLN A 205 12.79 -6.37 -14.67
N LEU A 206 12.71 -6.45 -13.34
CA LEU A 206 11.61 -7.09 -12.62
C LEU A 206 10.27 -6.38 -12.89
N ALA A 207 10.25 -5.05 -12.84
CA ALA A 207 9.06 -4.28 -13.19
C ALA A 207 8.61 -4.57 -14.63
N LEU A 208 9.54 -4.55 -15.59
CA LEU A 208 9.24 -4.87 -16.99
C LEU A 208 8.74 -6.29 -17.17
N SER A 209 9.31 -7.27 -16.46
CA SER A 209 8.83 -8.66 -16.48
C SER A 209 7.41 -8.80 -15.96
N GLY A 210 7.06 -8.09 -14.86
CA GLY A 210 5.69 -8.03 -14.37
C GLY A 210 4.71 -7.43 -15.39
N LEU A 211 5.10 -6.33 -16.05
CA LEU A 211 4.31 -5.70 -17.10
C LEU A 211 4.13 -6.60 -18.34
N GLU A 212 5.16 -7.33 -18.71
CA GLU A 212 5.11 -8.31 -19.80
C GLU A 212 4.15 -9.45 -19.46
N TRP A 213 4.24 -10.01 -18.25
CA TRP A 213 3.31 -11.02 -17.77
C TRP A 213 1.86 -10.51 -17.79
N LEU A 214 1.58 -9.29 -17.28
CA LEU A 214 0.25 -8.68 -17.35
C LEU A 214 -0.27 -8.57 -18.79
N SER A 215 0.62 -8.26 -19.74
CA SER A 215 0.25 -8.19 -21.16
C SER A 215 -0.18 -9.55 -21.71
N THR A 216 0.47 -10.66 -21.29
CA THR A 216 0.04 -12.03 -21.65
C THR A 216 -1.34 -12.37 -21.09
N GLN A 217 -1.70 -11.79 -19.92
CA GLN A 217 -3.04 -11.90 -19.32
C GLN A 217 -4.09 -10.97 -19.99
N LYS A 218 -3.73 -10.31 -21.11
CA LYS A 218 -4.58 -9.36 -21.85
C LYS A 218 -5.00 -8.13 -21.03
N ILE A 219 -4.28 -7.83 -19.97
CA ILE A 219 -4.44 -6.59 -19.20
C ILE A 219 -3.92 -5.42 -20.03
N ARG A 220 -4.68 -4.32 -20.06
CA ARG A 220 -4.35 -3.13 -20.86
C ARG A 220 -3.93 -1.92 -20.04
N GLU A 221 -4.25 -1.92 -18.75
CA GLU A 221 -3.95 -0.83 -17.83
C GLU A 221 -3.33 -1.40 -16.57
N THR A 222 -2.30 -0.76 -16.09
CA THR A 222 -1.64 -1.12 -14.83
C THR A 222 -1.35 0.12 -14.00
N PHE A 223 -1.30 -0.08 -12.70
CA PHE A 223 -0.95 0.94 -11.73
C PHE A 223 -0.07 0.37 -10.63
N LEU A 224 0.46 1.24 -9.79
CA LEU A 224 1.20 0.90 -8.59
C LEU A 224 1.07 2.02 -7.56
N TYR A 225 1.35 1.67 -6.33
CA TYR A 225 1.54 2.63 -5.24
C TYR A 225 3.02 2.81 -4.93
N VAL A 226 3.44 4.03 -4.64
CA VAL A 226 4.83 4.33 -4.26
C VAL A 226 4.87 5.52 -3.32
N GLU A 227 5.66 5.42 -2.24
CA GLU A 227 5.92 6.54 -1.33
C GLU A 227 6.53 7.72 -2.09
N SER A 228 6.07 8.93 -1.79
CA SER A 228 6.50 10.14 -2.49
C SER A 228 7.99 10.47 -2.29
N ASP A 229 8.59 9.97 -1.24
CA ASP A 229 10.01 10.11 -0.90
C ASP A 229 10.88 8.95 -1.40
N ASN A 230 10.30 7.89 -1.99
CA ASN A 230 11.06 6.82 -2.64
C ASN A 230 11.52 7.23 -4.04
N PHE A 231 12.46 8.20 -4.10
CA PHE A 231 12.95 8.76 -5.36
C PHE A 231 13.61 7.73 -6.28
N ALA A 232 14.19 6.66 -5.72
CA ALA A 232 14.81 5.60 -6.51
C ALA A 232 13.75 4.81 -7.29
N ALA A 233 12.67 4.40 -6.64
CA ALA A 233 11.56 3.71 -7.28
C ALA A 233 10.82 4.61 -8.29
N LEU A 234 10.57 5.87 -7.94
CA LEU A 234 9.94 6.86 -8.83
C LEU A 234 10.70 6.98 -10.15
N LYS A 235 12.04 7.14 -10.13
CA LYS A 235 12.87 7.21 -11.33
C LYS A 235 12.76 5.94 -12.19
N ILE A 236 12.71 4.76 -11.57
CA ILE A 236 12.52 3.50 -12.28
C ILE A 236 11.19 3.53 -13.01
N TYR A 237 10.09 3.81 -12.30
CA TYR A 237 8.75 3.77 -12.86
C TYR A 237 8.54 4.80 -13.97
N GLU A 238 9.02 6.03 -13.79
CA GLU A 238 9.03 7.07 -14.85
C GLU A 238 9.79 6.59 -16.10
N SER A 239 10.98 5.97 -15.92
CA SER A 239 11.81 5.48 -17.03
C SER A 239 11.16 4.36 -17.83
N ILE A 240 10.16 3.68 -17.29
CA ILE A 240 9.39 2.63 -17.96
C ILE A 240 7.98 3.08 -18.33
N GLY A 241 7.71 4.39 -18.27
CA GLY A 241 6.52 5.01 -18.83
C GLY A 241 5.32 5.11 -17.91
N PHE A 242 5.48 4.91 -16.60
CA PHE A 242 4.44 5.27 -15.64
C PHE A 242 4.33 6.78 -15.49
N LYS A 243 3.12 7.25 -15.26
CA LYS A 243 2.79 8.66 -15.02
C LYS A 243 1.99 8.77 -13.74
N HIS A 244 2.14 9.88 -13.02
CA HIS A 244 1.32 10.20 -11.86
C HIS A 244 -0.15 10.26 -12.26
N SER A 245 -1.00 9.60 -11.50
CA SER A 245 -2.45 9.52 -11.67
C SER A 245 -3.18 10.25 -10.55
N SER A 246 -2.83 9.94 -9.31
CA SER A 246 -3.40 10.58 -8.12
C SER A 246 -2.46 10.36 -6.91
N THR A 247 -2.80 10.96 -5.79
CA THR A 247 -2.07 10.81 -4.52
C THR A 247 -3.05 10.47 -3.41
N ASN A 248 -2.75 9.45 -2.62
CA ASN A 248 -3.39 9.22 -1.34
C ASN A 248 -2.52 9.90 -0.28
N ARG A 249 -3.14 10.71 0.59
CA ARG A 249 -2.42 11.45 1.63
C ARG A 249 -2.84 10.98 3.01
N CYS A 250 -1.84 10.67 3.82
CA CYS A 250 -2.02 10.41 5.23
C CYS A 250 -1.85 11.71 6.01
N PHE A 251 -2.80 11.99 6.85
CA PHE A 251 -2.74 13.03 7.88
C PHE A 251 -2.54 12.39 9.24
N HIS A 252 -1.87 13.08 10.14
CA HIS A 252 -1.72 12.62 11.50
C HIS A 252 -2.04 13.72 12.50
N ARG A 253 -2.48 13.30 13.71
CA ARG A 253 -2.65 14.18 14.86
C ARG A 253 -2.23 13.46 16.13
N VAL A 254 -1.28 14.04 16.88
CA VAL A 254 -0.86 13.50 18.18
C VAL A 254 -1.81 14.01 19.25
N ILE A 255 -2.42 13.09 19.98
CA ILE A 255 -3.38 13.35 21.03
C ILE A 255 -2.75 13.02 22.38
N ARG A 256 -2.79 13.98 23.30
CA ARG A 256 -2.39 13.76 24.70
C ARG A 256 -3.53 13.13 25.47
N LYS A 257 -3.20 12.36 26.51
CA LYS A 257 -4.17 11.87 27.47
C LYS A 257 -4.87 13.06 28.14
N ASP A 258 -6.18 12.96 28.28
CA ASP A 258 -6.93 13.95 29.05
C ASP A 258 -6.73 13.71 30.56
N ASP A 259 -6.00 14.60 31.23
CA ASP A 259 -5.74 14.54 32.68
C ASP A 259 -6.94 15.01 33.53
N SER A 260 -8.07 15.39 32.90
CA SER A 260 -9.26 15.93 33.58
C SER A 260 -10.16 14.84 34.19
N GLN A 261 -9.81 13.55 34.08
CA GLN A 261 -10.56 12.42 34.67
C GLN A 261 -9.81 11.70 35.81
N SER A 262 -8.86 12.35 36.48
CA SER A 262 -8.16 11.81 37.66
C SER A 262 -8.83 12.22 38.95
#